data_8c59526b850165c8d13b582b9353ce8d
#
_entry.id   8c59526b850165c8d13b582b9353ce8d
#
_cell.length_a   1.000
_cell.length_b   1.000
_cell.length_c   1.000
_cell.angle_alpha   90.00
_cell.angle_beta   90.00
_cell.angle_gamma   90.00
#
_symmetry.space_group_name_H-M   'P 1'
#
loop_
_entity.id
_entity.type
_entity.pdbx_description
1 polymer ?
#
loop_
_entity_poly.entity_id
_entity_poly.type
_entity_poly.pdbx_seq_one_letter_code
_entity_poly.pdbx_strand_id
1 'polypeptide(L)'
;MLHNIWMVSNVNYQIEDVFSPRSFPQNTYISRKLDDEETVDDRLRRALAMKGNLIFVSGASKSGKTVLCHKAIAAESYIALSGNQISTKADFWNHIAEQLPLSDAVVTTTGGQDTAAKTGQAQFAVNFGIANMGVSINKTSGAVFNQQMAMTNNRTERQIIQYLIDNDKVLVIDDFHYVAREMQMYIARTLKTELFNGLKAVIISLPHRSDEAIICNPDLIGRTTSIEILPWTAAELKAIAVKGFKLLGMPIGEAEEDLLAQESITSPQ
;
A
#
# COMPACT_ATOMS: atom_id res chain seq x y z
N MET A 1 40.56 38.64 1.77
CA MET A 1 39.57 38.62 0.68
C MET A 1 39.24 37.17 0.39
N LEU A 2 38.21 36.67 1.03
CA LEU A 2 37.68 35.32 0.78
C LEU A 2 36.28 35.52 0.22
N HIS A 3 36.16 35.32 -1.09
CA HIS A 3 34.89 35.26 -1.80
C HIS A 3 34.22 33.92 -1.48
N ASN A 4 33.27 33.94 -0.57
CA ASN A 4 32.31 32.84 -0.41
C ASN A 4 31.35 32.86 -1.61
N ILE A 5 31.69 32.08 -2.61
CA ILE A 5 30.78 31.77 -3.71
C ILE A 5 29.73 30.80 -3.13
N TRP A 6 28.57 31.31 -2.73
CA TRP A 6 27.38 30.52 -2.55
C TRP A 6 26.94 30.08 -3.95
N MET A 7 27.23 28.82 -4.31
CA MET A 7 26.54 28.19 -5.41
C MET A 7 25.09 27.98 -5.00
N VAL A 8 24.26 28.98 -5.30
CA VAL A 8 22.80 28.79 -5.37
C VAL A 8 22.58 27.95 -6.61
N SER A 9 22.28 26.68 -6.45
CA SER A 9 21.74 25.86 -7.53
C SER A 9 20.43 26.53 -7.97
N ASN A 10 20.43 27.24 -9.09
CA ASN A 10 19.25 27.80 -9.72
C ASN A 10 18.38 26.63 -10.27
N VAL A 11 17.70 25.90 -9.40
CA VAL A 11 16.59 25.06 -9.79
C VAL A 11 15.38 25.99 -9.83
N ASN A 12 14.96 26.40 -11.01
CA ASN A 12 13.71 27.14 -11.20
C ASN A 12 12.53 26.18 -11.01
N TYR A 13 12.00 26.10 -9.80
CA TYR A 13 10.75 25.37 -9.54
C TYR A 13 9.57 26.11 -10.15
N GLN A 14 8.66 25.38 -10.81
CA GLN A 14 7.34 25.87 -11.16
C GLN A 14 6.41 25.70 -9.96
N ILE A 15 5.31 26.46 -9.91
CA ILE A 15 4.34 26.40 -8.81
C ILE A 15 3.80 24.98 -8.64
N GLU A 16 3.54 24.28 -9.74
CA GLU A 16 3.01 22.92 -9.78
C GLU A 16 4.00 21.88 -9.24
N ASP A 17 5.30 22.14 -9.32
CA ASP A 17 6.35 21.27 -8.76
C ASP A 17 6.44 21.41 -7.24
N VAL A 18 6.09 22.57 -6.71
CA VAL A 18 6.16 22.90 -5.28
C VAL A 18 4.86 22.57 -4.58
N PHE A 19 3.74 23.09 -5.12
CA PHE A 19 2.40 22.87 -4.60
C PHE A 19 1.65 21.90 -5.50
N SER A 20 1.63 20.63 -5.12
CA SER A 20 1.05 19.53 -5.90
C SER A 20 -0.09 18.85 -5.12
N PRO A 21 -1.30 19.43 -5.08
CA PRO A 21 -2.40 18.96 -4.22
C PRO A 21 -2.93 17.57 -4.59
N ARG A 22 -2.60 17.06 -5.79
CA ARG A 22 -3.07 15.76 -6.31
C ARG A 22 -1.97 14.71 -6.44
N SER A 23 -0.76 15.02 -6.01
CA SER A 23 0.39 14.12 -6.08
C SER A 23 1.20 14.16 -4.78
N PHE A 24 2.26 13.35 -4.72
CA PHE A 24 3.13 13.33 -3.55
C PHE A 24 3.88 14.67 -3.42
N PRO A 25 3.77 15.39 -2.27
CA PRO A 25 4.36 16.72 -2.09
C PRO A 25 5.87 16.63 -1.76
N GLN A 26 6.69 16.25 -2.75
CA GLN A 26 8.14 16.05 -2.55
C GLN A 26 8.82 17.25 -1.89
N ASN A 27 8.47 18.45 -2.35
CA ASN A 27 9.17 19.67 -1.98
C ASN A 27 8.61 20.30 -0.69
N THR A 28 7.31 20.12 -0.43
CA THR A 28 6.61 20.77 0.69
C THR A 28 6.25 19.79 1.81
N TYR A 29 6.62 18.52 1.72
CA TYR A 29 6.37 17.56 2.80
C TYR A 29 6.98 18.03 4.12
N ILE A 30 6.18 17.96 5.17
CA ILE A 30 6.57 18.27 6.55
C ILE A 30 6.34 17.04 7.41
N SER A 31 7.40 16.57 8.05
CA SER A 31 7.31 15.51 9.05
C SER A 31 6.68 16.07 10.31
N ARG A 32 5.55 15.50 10.72
CA ARG A 32 4.76 15.97 11.86
C ARG A 32 5.25 15.32 13.14
N LYS A 33 5.32 16.12 14.20
CA LYS A 33 5.64 15.61 15.53
C LYS A 33 4.42 14.96 16.18
N LEU A 34 4.62 13.84 16.84
CA LEU A 34 3.64 13.24 17.76
C LEU A 34 3.83 13.79 19.16
N ASP A 35 5.10 13.95 19.56
CA ASP A 35 5.56 14.50 20.81
C ASP A 35 6.93 15.19 20.59
N ASP A 36 7.63 15.53 21.65
CA ASP A 36 8.91 16.24 21.57
C ASP A 36 10.04 15.36 20.98
N GLU A 37 9.92 14.04 21.03
CA GLU A 37 10.99 13.10 20.67
C GLU A 37 10.72 12.33 19.37
N GLU A 38 9.45 12.16 18.97
CA GLU A 38 9.07 11.27 17.87
C GLU A 38 8.20 11.95 16.81
N THR A 39 8.51 11.68 15.53
CA THR A 39 7.64 12.04 14.41
C THR A 39 6.68 10.90 14.04
N VAL A 40 5.60 11.25 13.35
CA VAL A 40 4.66 10.25 12.80
C VAL A 40 5.36 9.28 11.85
N ASP A 41 6.32 9.79 11.07
CA ASP A 41 7.16 9.00 10.15
C ASP A 41 7.99 7.96 10.90
N ASP A 42 8.65 8.38 11.99
CA ASP A 42 9.50 7.49 12.79
C ASP A 42 8.69 6.43 13.49
N ARG A 43 7.51 6.80 13.98
CA ARG A 43 6.57 5.85 14.58
C ARG A 43 6.12 4.78 13.58
N LEU A 44 5.80 5.18 12.34
CA LEU A 44 5.42 4.23 11.30
C LEU A 44 6.60 3.31 10.94
N ARG A 45 7.81 3.86 10.77
CA ARG A 45 9.02 3.04 10.50
C ARG A 45 9.31 2.07 11.62
N ARG A 46 9.20 2.51 12.88
CA ARG A 46 9.38 1.64 14.05
C ARG A 46 8.34 0.53 14.09
N ALA A 47 7.06 0.85 13.83
CA ALA A 47 5.99 -0.14 13.76
C ALA A 47 6.22 -1.18 12.65
N LEU A 48 6.73 -0.75 11.48
CA LEU A 48 7.07 -1.64 10.36
C LEU A 48 8.27 -2.57 10.65
N ALA A 49 9.15 -2.17 11.57
CA ALA A 49 10.27 -3.00 12.02
C ALA A 49 9.83 -4.10 13.01
N MET A 50 8.65 -3.98 13.60
CA MET A 50 8.12 -4.95 14.55
C MET A 50 7.48 -6.13 13.80
N LYS A 51 8.03 -7.33 13.99
CA LYS A 51 7.48 -8.55 13.38
C LYS A 51 6.10 -8.91 13.95
N GLY A 52 5.22 -9.40 13.10
CA GLY A 52 3.89 -9.86 13.51
C GLY A 52 2.92 -8.73 13.87
N ASN A 53 3.20 -7.51 13.45
CA ASN A 53 2.45 -6.31 13.79
C ASN A 53 1.61 -5.83 12.57
N LEU A 54 0.32 -5.63 12.80
CA LEU A 54 -0.57 -4.97 11.84
C LEU A 54 -0.66 -3.48 12.20
N ILE A 55 -0.43 -2.64 11.22
CA ILE A 55 -0.41 -1.20 11.45
C ILE A 55 -1.71 -0.59 10.93
N PHE A 56 -2.37 0.20 11.76
CA PHE A 56 -3.51 1.02 11.39
C PHE A 56 -3.11 2.48 11.36
N VAL A 57 -3.31 3.12 10.20
CA VAL A 57 -3.15 4.56 10.04
C VAL A 57 -4.54 5.16 9.87
N SER A 58 -4.99 5.93 10.86
CA SER A 58 -6.30 6.58 10.85
C SER A 58 -6.16 8.10 10.86
N GLY A 59 -7.20 8.79 10.44
CA GLY A 59 -7.25 10.25 10.41
C GLY A 59 -8.33 10.75 9.46
N ALA A 60 -8.66 12.03 9.54
CA ALA A 60 -9.66 12.65 8.66
C ALA A 60 -9.31 12.47 7.18
N SER A 61 -10.30 12.62 6.30
CA SER A 61 -10.03 12.68 4.86
C SER A 61 -9.03 13.81 4.56
N LYS A 62 -8.12 13.58 3.62
CA LYS A 62 -7.08 14.55 3.22
C LYS A 62 -6.09 14.96 4.32
N SER A 63 -5.98 14.20 5.42
CA SER A 63 -5.02 14.47 6.50
C SER A 63 -3.57 14.08 6.17
N GLY A 64 -3.31 13.44 5.01
CA GLY A 64 -1.97 13.03 4.59
C GLY A 64 -1.61 11.58 4.92
N LYS A 65 -2.56 10.71 5.27
CA LYS A 65 -2.32 9.29 5.60
C LYS A 65 -1.54 8.54 4.52
N THR A 66 -2.02 8.60 3.29
CA THR A 66 -1.38 7.95 2.13
C THR A 66 0.01 8.52 1.87
N VAL A 67 0.15 9.86 1.99
CA VAL A 67 1.44 10.56 1.84
C VAL A 67 2.45 10.10 2.89
N LEU A 68 2.01 9.94 4.15
CA LEU A 68 2.84 9.39 5.22
C LEU A 68 3.38 7.99 4.86
N CYS A 69 2.51 7.10 4.39
CA CYS A 69 2.93 5.75 4.01
C CYS A 69 3.94 5.77 2.85
N HIS A 70 3.70 6.58 1.82
CA HIS A 70 4.65 6.75 0.72
C HIS A 70 5.99 7.36 1.15
N LYS A 71 6.00 8.18 2.22
CA LYS A 71 7.24 8.76 2.75
C LYS A 71 8.03 7.79 3.63
N ALA A 72 7.33 7.00 4.41
CA ALA A 72 7.95 6.10 5.38
C ALA A 72 8.40 4.76 4.79
N ILE A 73 7.73 4.31 3.71
CA ILE A 73 7.98 3.03 3.03
C ILE A 73 8.74 3.31 1.74
N ALA A 74 9.83 2.58 1.50
CA ALA A 74 10.58 2.67 0.25
C ALA A 74 9.69 2.29 -0.95
N ALA A 75 9.81 3.04 -2.05
CA ALA A 75 8.94 2.87 -3.22
C ALA A 75 8.97 1.45 -3.79
N GLU A 76 10.14 0.82 -3.79
CA GLU A 76 10.34 -0.56 -4.24
C GLU A 76 9.68 -1.60 -3.32
N SER A 77 9.43 -1.26 -2.06
CA SER A 77 8.76 -2.14 -1.09
C SER A 77 7.25 -1.90 -1.00
N TYR A 78 6.73 -0.84 -1.59
CA TYR A 78 5.36 -0.40 -1.44
C TYR A 78 4.42 -1.16 -2.40
N ILE A 79 3.47 -1.93 -1.87
CA ILE A 79 2.43 -2.61 -2.64
C ILE A 79 1.08 -2.00 -2.25
N ALA A 80 0.47 -1.26 -3.19
CA ALA A 80 -0.73 -0.49 -2.96
C ALA A 80 -2.01 -1.24 -3.33
N LEU A 81 -2.99 -1.20 -2.44
CA LEU A 81 -4.37 -1.62 -2.72
C LEU A 81 -5.32 -0.50 -2.32
N SER A 82 -6.38 -0.31 -3.11
CA SER A 82 -7.47 0.59 -2.75
C SER A 82 -8.70 -0.22 -2.35
N GLY A 83 -9.26 0.07 -1.16
CA GLY A 83 -10.40 -0.66 -0.62
C GLY A 83 -11.64 -0.62 -1.51
N ASN A 84 -11.82 0.45 -2.29
CA ASN A 84 -12.92 0.59 -3.23
C ASN A 84 -12.83 -0.36 -4.45
N GLN A 85 -11.67 -0.97 -4.69
CA GLN A 85 -11.42 -1.93 -5.77
C GLN A 85 -11.50 -3.39 -5.30
N ILE A 86 -11.73 -3.61 -4.01
CA ILE A 86 -11.74 -4.95 -3.41
C ILE A 86 -13.19 -5.38 -3.14
N SER A 87 -13.80 -6.08 -4.08
CA SER A 87 -15.14 -6.64 -3.92
C SER A 87 -15.12 -8.14 -3.64
N THR A 88 -14.14 -8.85 -4.17
CA THR A 88 -14.00 -10.31 -4.05
C THR A 88 -12.59 -10.69 -3.58
N LYS A 89 -12.44 -11.97 -3.17
CA LYS A 89 -11.11 -12.54 -2.88
C LYS A 89 -10.18 -12.51 -4.10
N ALA A 90 -10.75 -12.73 -5.28
CA ALA A 90 -10.00 -12.69 -6.52
C ALA A 90 -9.45 -11.28 -6.80
N ASP A 91 -10.26 -10.23 -6.60
CA ASP A 91 -9.81 -8.85 -6.77
C ASP A 91 -8.63 -8.56 -5.83
N PHE A 92 -8.76 -8.95 -4.56
CA PHE A 92 -7.69 -8.74 -3.56
C PHE A 92 -6.36 -9.34 -4.02
N TRP A 93 -6.36 -10.61 -4.46
CA TRP A 93 -5.12 -11.28 -4.87
C TRP A 93 -4.62 -10.83 -6.23
N ASN A 94 -5.51 -10.56 -7.18
CA ASN A 94 -5.12 -10.10 -8.51
C ASN A 94 -4.43 -8.75 -8.46
N HIS A 95 -4.99 -7.77 -7.73
CA HIS A 95 -4.37 -6.45 -7.59
C HIS A 95 -2.99 -6.49 -6.90
N ILE A 96 -2.76 -7.45 -6.01
CA ILE A 96 -1.41 -7.66 -5.47
C ILE A 96 -0.51 -8.27 -6.55
N ALA A 97 -0.96 -9.32 -7.23
CA ALA A 97 -0.17 -10.05 -8.23
C ALA A 97 0.27 -9.17 -9.40
N GLU A 98 -0.61 -8.26 -9.86
CA GLU A 98 -0.33 -7.31 -10.94
C GLU A 98 0.86 -6.38 -10.65
N GLN A 99 1.16 -6.13 -9.37
CA GLN A 99 2.28 -5.28 -8.94
C GLN A 99 3.58 -6.06 -8.73
N LEU A 100 3.54 -7.39 -8.82
CA LEU A 100 4.69 -8.25 -8.56
C LEU A 100 5.27 -8.76 -9.88
N PRO A 101 6.60 -8.94 -10.01
CA PRO A 101 7.23 -9.53 -11.18
C PRO A 101 7.07 -11.07 -11.16
N LEU A 102 5.87 -11.54 -10.85
CA LEU A 102 5.53 -12.96 -10.93
C LEU A 102 5.11 -13.24 -12.36
N SER A 103 5.77 -14.21 -13.01
CA SER A 103 5.35 -14.66 -14.32
C SER A 103 3.94 -15.27 -14.23
N ASP A 104 3.03 -14.73 -15.02
CA ASP A 104 1.69 -15.31 -15.17
C ASP A 104 1.80 -16.75 -15.61
N ALA A 105 1.46 -17.68 -14.75
CA ALA A 105 1.15 -19.03 -15.17
C ALA A 105 -0.22 -18.99 -15.86
N VAL A 106 -0.25 -18.55 -17.11
CA VAL A 106 -1.46 -18.59 -17.93
C VAL A 106 -1.79 -20.06 -18.18
N VAL A 107 -2.65 -20.62 -17.34
CA VAL A 107 -3.35 -21.87 -17.70
C VAL A 107 -4.42 -21.48 -18.71
N THR A 108 -4.06 -21.41 -19.99
CA THR A 108 -5.03 -21.21 -21.06
C THR A 108 -5.83 -22.51 -21.17
N THR A 109 -6.96 -22.58 -20.49
CA THR A 109 -7.95 -23.62 -20.71
C THR A 109 -8.75 -23.24 -21.94
N THR A 110 -8.35 -23.73 -23.10
CA THR A 110 -9.19 -23.72 -24.30
C THR A 110 -10.36 -24.67 -24.06
N GLY A 111 -11.48 -24.12 -23.62
CA GLY A 111 -12.77 -24.83 -23.62
C GLY A 111 -13.26 -24.99 -25.05
N GLY A 112 -12.83 -26.05 -25.72
CA GLY A 112 -13.42 -26.53 -26.96
C GLY A 112 -14.35 -27.68 -26.64
N GLN A 113 -15.67 -27.48 -26.76
CA GLN A 113 -16.59 -28.62 -26.98
C GLN A 113 -16.30 -29.16 -28.36
N ASP A 114 -15.59 -30.28 -28.43
CA ASP A 114 -15.65 -31.19 -29.57
C ASP A 114 -15.41 -32.61 -29.11
N THR A 115 -16.46 -33.37 -29.25
CA THR A 115 -16.49 -34.84 -29.18
C THR A 115 -15.68 -35.40 -30.32
N ALA A 116 -14.42 -35.72 -30.08
CA ALA A 116 -13.68 -36.68 -30.88
C ALA A 116 -12.52 -37.28 -30.05
N ALA A 117 -12.61 -38.57 -29.80
CA ALA A 117 -11.53 -39.34 -29.21
C ALA A 117 -10.29 -39.27 -30.09
N LYS A 118 -9.29 -38.52 -29.68
CA LYS A 118 -7.91 -38.68 -30.12
C LYS A 118 -6.98 -38.51 -28.93
N THR A 119 -6.32 -39.58 -28.58
CA THR A 119 -5.21 -39.67 -27.64
C THR A 119 -4.10 -38.72 -28.12
N GLY A 120 -4.05 -37.56 -27.58
CA GLY A 120 -2.97 -36.60 -27.77
C GLY A 120 -2.37 -36.25 -26.43
N GLN A 121 -1.14 -36.64 -26.19
CA GLN A 121 -0.34 -36.15 -25.09
C GLN A 121 -0.01 -34.68 -25.36
N ALA A 122 -0.68 -33.79 -24.67
CA ALA A 122 -0.28 -32.38 -24.62
C ALA A 122 0.67 -32.20 -23.44
N GLN A 123 1.95 -31.99 -23.72
CA GLN A 123 2.92 -31.56 -22.71
C GLN A 123 2.79 -30.03 -22.53
N PHE A 124 2.34 -29.62 -21.38
CA PHE A 124 2.39 -28.22 -20.99
C PHE A 124 3.66 -27.99 -20.16
N ALA A 125 4.62 -27.28 -20.72
CA ALA A 125 5.75 -26.77 -19.98
C ALA A 125 5.30 -25.49 -19.24
N VAL A 126 5.12 -25.58 -17.94
CA VAL A 126 4.95 -24.40 -17.08
C VAL A 126 6.34 -23.90 -16.74
N ASN A 127 6.80 -22.87 -17.42
CA ASN A 127 8.04 -22.18 -17.09
C ASN A 127 7.82 -21.33 -15.82
N PHE A 128 7.89 -21.96 -14.67
CA PHE A 128 8.25 -21.25 -13.45
C PHE A 128 9.78 -21.14 -13.42
N GLY A 129 10.32 -19.98 -13.09
CA GLY A 129 11.76 -19.73 -12.99
C GLY A 129 12.53 -20.60 -11.98
N ILE A 130 12.01 -21.77 -11.63
CA ILE A 130 12.67 -22.83 -10.88
C ILE A 130 12.24 -24.18 -11.49
N ALA A 131 13.19 -24.81 -12.18
CA ALA A 131 13.28 -26.22 -12.56
C ALA A 131 12.00 -26.94 -13.03
N ASN A 132 12.00 -27.30 -14.30
CA ASN A 132 11.32 -28.43 -14.96
C ASN A 132 10.51 -29.37 -14.06
N MET A 133 9.22 -29.11 -13.91
CA MET A 133 8.27 -30.16 -13.56
C MET A 133 7.26 -30.28 -14.69
N GLY A 134 7.47 -31.30 -15.52
CA GLY A 134 6.49 -31.70 -16.52
C GLY A 134 5.27 -32.32 -15.83
N VAL A 135 4.12 -31.69 -15.94
CA VAL A 135 2.84 -32.23 -15.47
C VAL A 135 2.11 -32.80 -16.67
N SER A 136 1.99 -34.13 -16.74
CA SER A 136 1.12 -34.80 -17.70
C SER A 136 -0.32 -34.78 -17.18
N ILE A 137 -1.22 -34.10 -17.86
CA ILE A 137 -2.64 -34.08 -17.52
C ILE A 137 -3.38 -35.05 -18.41
N ASN A 138 -3.82 -36.19 -17.85
CA ASN A 138 -4.80 -37.06 -18.49
C ASN A 138 -6.21 -36.47 -18.31
N LYS A 139 -6.88 -36.23 -19.42
CA LYS A 139 -8.23 -35.67 -19.48
C LYS A 139 -9.25 -36.72 -19.05
N THR A 140 -9.68 -36.70 -17.78
CA THR A 140 -10.79 -37.53 -17.31
C THR A 140 -11.65 -36.68 -16.35
N SER A 141 -12.84 -36.33 -16.84
CA SER A 141 -14.04 -35.79 -16.11
C SER A 141 -13.94 -34.48 -15.30
N GLY A 142 -15.03 -33.72 -15.31
CA GLY A 142 -15.16 -32.38 -14.76
C GLY A 142 -14.86 -32.19 -13.25
N ALA A 143 -14.84 -33.28 -12.48
CA ALA A 143 -14.47 -33.24 -11.05
C ALA A 143 -12.97 -33.01 -10.80
N VAL A 144 -12.12 -33.58 -11.66
CA VAL A 144 -10.67 -33.38 -11.62
C VAL A 144 -10.30 -31.95 -12.00
N PHE A 145 -11.05 -31.36 -12.91
CA PHE A 145 -10.85 -29.99 -13.37
C PHE A 145 -11.10 -28.96 -12.26
N ASN A 146 -12.18 -29.12 -11.49
CA ASN A 146 -12.49 -28.20 -10.38
C ASN A 146 -11.48 -28.31 -9.24
N GLN A 147 -10.97 -29.52 -8.98
CA GLN A 147 -9.97 -29.74 -7.94
C GLN A 147 -8.60 -29.17 -8.34
N GLN A 148 -8.27 -29.21 -9.63
CA GLN A 148 -7.03 -28.64 -10.16
C GLN A 148 -7.07 -27.10 -10.21
N MET A 149 -8.21 -26.50 -10.51
CA MET A 149 -8.42 -25.05 -10.42
C MET A 149 -8.28 -24.57 -8.98
N ALA A 150 -8.88 -25.28 -8.01
CA ALA A 150 -8.76 -24.93 -6.59
C ALA A 150 -7.30 -25.04 -6.09
N MET A 151 -6.54 -26.04 -6.54
CA MET A 151 -5.12 -26.18 -6.18
C MET A 151 -4.25 -25.09 -6.83
N THR A 152 -4.56 -24.65 -8.03
CA THR A 152 -3.80 -23.58 -8.72
C THR A 152 -4.01 -22.25 -8.03
N ASN A 153 -5.24 -21.93 -7.64
CA ASN A 153 -5.55 -20.71 -6.91
C ASN A 153 -4.83 -20.66 -5.55
N ASN A 154 -4.85 -21.75 -4.78
CA ASN A 154 -4.17 -21.82 -3.50
C ASN A 154 -2.64 -21.69 -3.62
N ARG A 155 -2.03 -22.20 -4.67
CA ARG A 155 -0.60 -22.03 -4.95
C ARG A 155 -0.28 -20.58 -5.28
N THR A 156 -1.12 -19.91 -6.05
CA THR A 156 -0.94 -18.51 -6.44
C THR A 156 -0.94 -17.59 -5.22
N GLU A 157 -1.91 -17.75 -4.31
CA GLU A 157 -1.97 -16.98 -3.06
C GLU A 157 -0.70 -17.17 -2.21
N ARG A 158 -0.27 -18.41 -2.04
CA ARG A 158 0.95 -18.73 -1.28
C ARG A 158 2.21 -18.15 -1.93
N GLN A 159 2.30 -18.19 -3.26
CA GLN A 159 3.44 -17.62 -3.97
C GLN A 159 3.49 -16.11 -3.84
N ILE A 160 2.33 -15.42 -3.90
CA ILE A 160 2.23 -13.99 -3.66
C ILE A 160 2.73 -13.65 -2.25
N ILE A 161 2.19 -14.33 -1.24
CA ILE A 161 2.56 -14.12 0.16
C ILE A 161 4.06 -14.35 0.37
N GLN A 162 4.58 -15.47 -0.13
CA GLN A 162 5.99 -15.81 0.02
C GLN A 162 6.88 -14.76 -0.66
N TYR A 163 6.50 -14.31 -1.85
CA TYR A 163 7.22 -13.25 -2.53
C TYR A 163 7.23 -11.94 -1.73
N LEU A 164 6.09 -11.54 -1.15
CA LEU A 164 6.00 -10.34 -0.32
C LEU A 164 6.95 -10.41 0.89
N ILE A 165 6.99 -11.57 1.56
CA ILE A 165 7.84 -11.81 2.72
C ILE A 165 9.31 -11.82 2.32
N ASP A 166 9.69 -12.59 1.31
CA ASP A 166 11.08 -12.78 0.89
C ASP A 166 11.73 -11.51 0.35
N ASN A 167 10.92 -10.60 -0.21
CA ASN A 167 11.39 -9.34 -0.78
C ASN A 167 11.09 -8.12 0.11
N ASP A 168 10.75 -8.34 1.37
CA ASP A 168 10.48 -7.29 2.36
C ASP A 168 9.45 -6.25 1.88
N LYS A 169 8.40 -6.73 1.18
CA LYS A 169 7.34 -5.87 0.68
C LYS A 169 6.36 -5.51 1.79
N VAL A 170 5.80 -4.32 1.71
CA VAL A 170 4.78 -3.82 2.63
C VAL A 170 3.46 -3.69 1.88
N LEU A 171 2.48 -4.48 2.27
CA LEU A 171 1.13 -4.39 1.74
C LEU A 171 0.40 -3.21 2.38
N VAL A 172 0.01 -2.22 1.60
CA VAL A 172 -0.73 -1.05 2.05
C VAL A 172 -2.14 -1.08 1.47
N ILE A 173 -3.14 -1.18 2.34
CA ILE A 173 -4.55 -1.17 1.94
C ILE A 173 -5.13 0.18 2.33
N ASP A 174 -5.26 1.07 1.34
CA ASP A 174 -5.84 2.39 1.54
C ASP A 174 -7.37 2.33 1.43
N ASP A 175 -8.04 3.28 2.07
CA ASP A 175 -9.49 3.39 2.05
C ASP A 175 -10.23 2.10 2.49
N PHE A 176 -9.68 1.38 3.46
CA PHE A 176 -10.19 0.09 3.92
C PHE A 176 -11.65 0.12 4.37
N HIS A 177 -12.16 1.26 4.75
CA HIS A 177 -13.56 1.46 5.13
C HIS A 177 -14.56 1.27 3.99
N TYR A 178 -14.11 1.24 2.72
CA TYR A 178 -14.95 0.90 1.56
C TYR A 178 -15.05 -0.61 1.31
N VAL A 179 -14.16 -1.40 1.89
CA VAL A 179 -14.20 -2.87 1.76
C VAL A 179 -15.43 -3.41 2.47
N ALA A 180 -16.20 -4.27 1.81
CA ALA A 180 -17.36 -4.94 2.42
C ALA A 180 -16.94 -5.75 3.64
N ARG A 181 -17.79 -5.79 4.69
CA ARG A 181 -17.48 -6.42 5.98
C ARG A 181 -17.00 -7.87 5.86
N GLU A 182 -17.60 -8.65 4.98
CA GLU A 182 -17.17 -10.04 4.75
C GLU A 182 -15.74 -10.13 4.22
N MET A 183 -15.38 -9.23 3.32
CA MET A 183 -14.03 -9.12 2.79
C MET A 183 -13.05 -8.57 3.82
N GLN A 184 -13.47 -7.62 4.66
CA GLN A 184 -12.64 -7.17 5.80
C GLN A 184 -12.30 -8.34 6.72
N MET A 185 -13.27 -9.19 7.05
CA MET A 185 -13.07 -10.40 7.86
C MET A 185 -12.12 -11.40 7.19
N TYR A 186 -12.27 -11.59 5.88
CA TYR A 186 -11.37 -12.46 5.11
C TYR A 186 -9.92 -11.93 5.14
N ILE A 187 -9.73 -10.65 4.83
CA ILE A 187 -8.42 -9.98 4.83
C ILE A 187 -7.79 -10.04 6.23
N ALA A 188 -8.55 -9.70 7.28
CA ALA A 188 -8.06 -9.74 8.65
C ALA A 188 -7.57 -11.13 9.07
N ARG A 189 -8.30 -12.20 8.71
CA ARG A 189 -7.88 -13.59 8.97
C ARG A 189 -6.66 -14.00 8.20
N THR A 190 -6.57 -13.62 6.92
CA THR A 190 -5.42 -13.88 6.06
C THR A 190 -4.19 -13.17 6.61
N LEU A 191 -4.29 -11.88 6.88
CA LEU A 191 -3.18 -11.09 7.43
C LEU A 191 -2.71 -11.62 8.78
N LYS A 192 -3.63 -12.02 9.69
CA LYS A 192 -3.26 -12.56 11.00
C LYS A 192 -2.25 -13.71 10.89
N THR A 193 -2.50 -14.65 9.99
CA THR A 193 -1.61 -15.80 9.80
C THR A 193 -0.27 -15.38 9.22
N GLU A 194 -0.31 -14.54 8.22
CA GLU A 194 0.87 -14.19 7.44
C GLU A 194 1.76 -13.14 8.10
N LEU A 195 1.19 -12.28 8.95
CA LEU A 195 1.97 -11.38 9.82
C LEU A 195 2.93 -12.17 10.75
N PHE A 196 2.45 -13.29 11.29
CA PHE A 196 3.30 -14.18 12.11
C PHE A 196 4.48 -14.73 11.30
N ASN A 197 4.28 -14.97 10.01
CA ASN A 197 5.29 -15.48 9.08
C ASN A 197 6.23 -14.39 8.56
N GLY A 198 5.98 -13.11 8.92
CA GLY A 198 6.85 -11.99 8.57
C GLY A 198 6.30 -11.03 7.52
N LEU A 199 5.05 -11.21 7.05
CA LEU A 199 4.39 -10.24 6.19
C LEU A 199 4.28 -8.89 6.92
N LYS A 200 4.51 -7.79 6.20
CA LYS A 200 4.27 -6.43 6.67
C LYS A 200 3.00 -5.87 6.04
N ALA A 201 2.11 -5.32 6.85
CA ALA A 201 0.87 -4.75 6.34
C ALA A 201 0.47 -3.47 7.08
N VAL A 202 -0.05 -2.52 6.31
CA VAL A 202 -0.61 -1.25 6.78
C VAL A 202 -2.04 -1.13 6.27
N ILE A 203 -2.98 -0.83 7.15
CA ILE A 203 -4.37 -0.52 6.81
C ILE A 203 -4.58 0.98 7.05
N ILE A 204 -5.06 1.68 6.04
CA ILE A 204 -5.41 3.10 6.12
C ILE A 204 -6.94 3.22 6.12
N SER A 205 -7.49 3.94 7.10
CA SER A 205 -8.93 4.11 7.24
C SER A 205 -9.30 5.49 7.82
N LEU A 206 -10.58 5.76 7.92
CA LEU A 206 -11.11 6.92 8.64
C LEU A 206 -11.08 6.67 10.16
N PRO A 207 -11.09 7.71 11.02
CA PRO A 207 -11.23 7.56 12.46
C PRO A 207 -12.49 6.74 12.80
N HIS A 208 -12.41 5.94 13.84
CA HIS A 208 -13.48 5.04 14.30
C HIS A 208 -13.86 3.89 13.34
N ARG A 209 -13.28 3.85 12.12
CA ARG A 209 -13.44 2.77 11.15
C ARG A 209 -12.25 1.81 11.12
N SER A 210 -11.10 2.25 11.65
CA SER A 210 -9.89 1.41 11.76
C SER A 210 -10.10 0.18 12.65
N ASP A 211 -10.99 0.28 13.62
CA ASP A 211 -11.25 -0.80 14.59
C ASP A 211 -12.14 -1.91 14.02
N GLU A 212 -12.80 -1.69 12.89
CA GLU A 212 -13.70 -2.69 12.28
C GLU A 212 -12.95 -4.01 11.96
N ALA A 213 -11.73 -3.92 11.42
CA ALA A 213 -10.91 -5.10 11.13
C ALA A 213 -10.46 -5.83 12.41
N ILE A 214 -10.21 -5.09 13.49
CA ILE A 214 -9.86 -5.63 14.82
C ILE A 214 -11.08 -6.29 15.42
N ILE A 215 -12.25 -5.64 15.38
CA ILE A 215 -13.54 -6.17 15.88
C ILE A 215 -13.90 -7.45 15.14
N CYS A 216 -13.66 -7.50 13.83
CA CYS A 216 -13.89 -8.70 13.02
C CYS A 216 -12.98 -9.86 13.42
N ASN A 217 -11.82 -9.59 14.00
CA ASN A 217 -10.90 -10.63 14.46
C ASN A 217 -10.24 -10.25 15.79
N PRO A 218 -10.89 -10.60 16.92
CA PRO A 218 -10.39 -10.28 18.27
C PRO A 218 -8.95 -10.76 18.54
N ASP A 219 -8.50 -11.77 17.81
CA ASP A 219 -7.13 -12.31 17.96
C ASP A 219 -6.02 -11.38 17.42
N LEU A 220 -6.39 -10.30 16.75
CA LEU A 220 -5.45 -9.23 16.35
C LEU A 220 -5.20 -8.24 17.49
N ILE A 221 -6.01 -8.27 18.56
CA ILE A 221 -5.82 -7.46 19.76
C ILE A 221 -4.44 -7.76 20.35
N GLY A 222 -3.64 -6.72 20.60
CA GLY A 222 -2.27 -6.85 21.10
C GLY A 222 -1.18 -7.11 20.02
N ARG A 223 -1.59 -7.25 18.77
CA ARG A 223 -0.69 -7.32 17.60
C ARG A 223 -0.89 -6.19 16.60
N THR A 224 -1.40 -5.08 17.10
CA THR A 224 -1.71 -3.92 16.28
C THR A 224 -1.03 -2.68 16.82
N THR A 225 -0.57 -1.82 15.93
CA THR A 225 -0.12 -0.47 16.25
C THR A 225 -1.03 0.52 15.55
N SER A 226 -1.72 1.34 16.32
CA SER A 226 -2.54 2.43 15.78
C SER A 226 -1.72 3.72 15.72
N ILE A 227 -1.78 4.38 14.58
CA ILE A 227 -1.18 5.69 14.31
C ILE A 227 -2.31 6.61 13.87
N GLU A 228 -2.69 7.52 14.73
CA GLU A 228 -3.74 8.49 14.41
C GLU A 228 -3.11 9.79 13.87
N ILE A 229 -3.55 10.20 12.69
CA ILE A 229 -3.16 11.48 12.09
C ILE A 229 -4.16 12.53 12.54
N LEU A 230 -3.73 13.34 13.49
CA LEU A 230 -4.53 14.45 14.01
C LEU A 230 -4.78 15.52 12.93
N PRO A 231 -5.79 16.38 13.07
CA PRO A 231 -5.97 17.54 12.22
C PRO A 231 -4.71 18.42 12.18
N TRP A 232 -4.45 19.05 11.06
CA TRP A 232 -3.32 19.96 10.92
C TRP A 232 -3.52 21.23 11.74
N THR A 233 -2.48 21.64 12.43
CA THR A 233 -2.46 22.92 13.15
C THR A 233 -2.15 24.07 12.20
N ALA A 234 -2.55 25.29 12.56
CA ALA A 234 -2.20 26.49 11.79
C ALA A 234 -0.68 26.65 11.62
N ALA A 235 0.11 26.32 12.65
CA ALA A 235 1.56 26.40 12.60
C ALA A 235 2.17 25.41 11.58
N GLU A 236 1.65 24.18 11.50
CA GLU A 236 2.08 23.18 10.51
C GLU A 236 1.71 23.61 9.09
N LEU A 237 0.50 24.16 8.88
CA LEU A 237 0.06 24.66 7.58
C LEU A 237 0.89 25.87 7.13
N LYS A 238 1.19 26.82 8.02
CA LYS A 238 2.13 27.91 7.77
C LYS A 238 3.49 27.38 7.33
N ALA A 239 4.02 26.36 8.00
CA ALA A 239 5.32 25.80 7.68
C ALA A 239 5.36 25.19 6.26
N ILE A 240 4.24 24.62 5.76
CA ILE A 240 4.11 24.16 4.37
C ILE A 240 4.21 25.35 3.41
N ALA A 241 3.44 26.43 3.67
CA ALA A 241 3.43 27.63 2.85
C ALA A 241 4.81 28.29 2.79
N VAL A 242 5.41 28.55 3.95
CA VAL A 242 6.75 29.16 4.05
C VAL A 242 7.79 28.35 3.28
N LYS A 243 7.78 27.02 3.44
CA LYS A 243 8.70 26.14 2.73
C LYS A 243 8.51 26.21 1.22
N GLY A 244 7.27 26.17 0.75
CA GLY A 244 6.96 26.20 -0.68
C GLY A 244 7.31 27.54 -1.33
N PHE A 245 6.88 28.65 -0.76
CA PHE A 245 7.16 29.99 -1.29
C PHE A 245 8.64 30.34 -1.25
N LYS A 246 9.38 29.85 -0.23
CA LYS A 246 10.84 29.97 -0.18
C LYS A 246 11.52 29.27 -1.36
N LEU A 247 11.05 28.09 -1.73
CA LEU A 247 11.58 27.34 -2.89
C LEU A 247 11.31 28.05 -4.22
N LEU A 248 10.18 28.74 -4.32
CA LEU A 248 9.82 29.56 -5.48
C LEU A 248 10.60 30.90 -5.53
N GLY A 249 11.40 31.22 -4.52
CA GLY A 249 12.07 32.52 -4.43
C GLY A 249 11.12 33.68 -4.14
N MET A 250 9.92 33.40 -3.62
CA MET A 250 8.85 34.35 -3.34
C MET A 250 8.51 34.32 -1.84
N PRO A 251 9.40 34.82 -0.97
CA PRO A 251 9.11 34.82 0.47
C PRO A 251 7.86 35.62 0.77
N ILE A 252 6.98 35.08 1.57
CA ILE A 252 5.73 35.71 2.05
C ILE A 252 5.92 36.24 3.46
N GLY A 253 5.09 37.22 3.86
CA GLY A 253 5.07 37.77 5.21
C GLY A 253 4.11 37.01 6.11
N GLU A 254 4.13 37.38 7.41
CA GLU A 254 3.33 36.69 8.45
C GLU A 254 1.81 36.80 8.19
N ALA A 255 1.35 37.90 7.63
CA ALA A 255 -0.07 38.11 7.32
C ALA A 255 -0.56 37.18 6.21
N GLU A 256 0.26 36.96 5.17
CA GLU A 256 -0.02 36.01 4.09
C GLU A 256 0.06 34.57 4.57
N GLU A 257 1.00 34.24 5.45
CA GLU A 257 1.11 32.91 6.10
C GLU A 257 -0.14 32.59 6.90
N ASP A 258 -0.64 33.55 7.69
CA ASP A 258 -1.86 33.41 8.49
C ASP A 258 -3.08 33.19 7.60
N LEU A 259 -3.20 33.99 6.53
CA LEU A 259 -4.31 33.88 5.60
C LEU A 259 -4.33 32.49 4.93
N LEU A 260 -3.19 32.02 4.41
CA LEU A 260 -3.08 30.72 3.78
C LEU A 260 -3.42 29.57 4.73
N ALA A 261 -2.96 29.65 5.98
CA ALA A 261 -3.29 28.65 7.00
C ALA A 261 -4.77 28.61 7.35
N GLN A 262 -5.44 29.78 7.40
CA GLN A 262 -6.88 29.88 7.65
C GLN A 262 -7.70 29.33 6.49
N GLU A 263 -7.36 29.69 5.25
CA GLU A 263 -8.04 29.20 4.04
C GLU A 263 -7.89 27.69 3.83
N SER A 264 -6.82 27.08 4.34
CA SER A 264 -6.56 25.64 4.25
C SER A 264 -7.52 24.76 5.06
N ILE A 265 -8.33 25.33 5.97
CA ILE A 265 -9.38 24.64 6.77
C ILE A 265 -8.87 23.30 7.33
N THR A 266 -7.74 23.30 8.04
CA THR A 266 -7.10 22.12 8.63
C THR A 266 -6.66 20.99 7.65
N SER A 267 -6.62 21.27 6.35
CA SER A 267 -6.16 20.34 5.31
C SER A 267 -4.96 20.91 4.55
N PRO A 268 -3.89 20.16 4.32
CA PRO A 268 -2.71 20.60 3.56
C PRO A 268 -2.92 20.60 2.04
N GLN A 269 -4.13 20.37 1.58
CA GLN A 269 -4.48 20.31 0.15
C GLN A 269 -5.26 21.53 -0.29
#